data_1f8a4de2dfb855088ea3f7b2c77ff34d
#
_entry.id   1f8a4de2dfb855088ea3f7b2c77ff34d
#
_cell.length_a   1.000
_cell.length_b   1.000
_cell.length_c   1.000
_cell.angle_alpha   90.00
_cell.angle_beta   90.00
_cell.angle_gamma   90.00
#
_symmetry.space_group_name_H-M   'P 1'
#
loop_
_entity.id
_entity.type
_entity.pdbx_description
1 polymer ?
#
loop_
_entity_poly.entity_id
_entity_poly.type
_entity_poly.pdbx_seq_one_letter_code
_entity_poly.pdbx_strand_id
1 'polypeptide(L)'
;MHTRPPCILLVAIALTITALSASAVGAPVQDPLHLQSIDDLWTLSTDQLALDSAQFKTQVLNSVPDLVPADVKCNKIKRCDQKGVCAIVCQHGSVQVDRWLQRALKLQRKLAYRRNFCSATLPGTHNSAINLADGYGVEDHVFEGYLHYFSWFKTGMKVHTNDQLFSLTDQLHMGVRFIELDVHWFDGDLHIAHCGGFKSKLLDGMIDVFNEIAKMLGTGIEWDSETIGCKPSLSSIPSKEQRPLKEALSELSTWLHAPEHADEFLMVFFDDETDLMKWKKVGKLLDYIKEYFPEKEILRPFELVFDTKWPAFEELMRVGKRVVFMSGVDYLTQGEEILFVKDNVCNWQEPPLPLAPFPECRFNHSKANIGVPDENFTIFRPETSEIEYGFLNADGQIGTNENLLDEESLPGVADCGVNVPSPDNITPKRMEATIWAVSKGHELDGNKCVALMRESTTWQSVDCHTPNLLPACVDVHNPRHWVLGRSPVVEADAAAACAALSSGTMEFSVPASGYENELVYTQLMQHAPSSISGVWLSAKTFVSEVYSAEVEQDGAPGIGVATIDDVLSVE
;
A
#
# COMPACT_ATOMS: atom_id res chain seq x y z
N MET A 1 -13.97 -52.23 -16.56
CA MET A 1 -14.47 -51.34 -15.51
C MET A 1 -14.41 -49.93 -16.07
N HIS A 2 -15.54 -49.41 -16.52
CA HIS A 2 -15.63 -48.12 -17.18
C HIS A 2 -15.85 -47.04 -16.11
N THR A 3 -14.90 -46.15 -15.95
CA THR A 3 -15.06 -44.91 -15.18
C THR A 3 -15.78 -43.89 -16.07
N ARG A 4 -16.94 -43.44 -15.63
CA ARG A 4 -17.70 -42.34 -16.26
C ARG A 4 -17.01 -41.00 -15.95
N PRO A 5 -17.03 -40.03 -16.88
CA PRO A 5 -16.39 -38.74 -16.68
C PRO A 5 -17.21 -37.81 -15.74
N PRO A 6 -16.63 -36.75 -15.25
CA PRO A 6 -17.14 -35.89 -14.16
C PRO A 6 -18.32 -34.97 -14.52
N CYS A 7 -19.03 -35.19 -15.64
CA CYS A 7 -20.19 -34.41 -16.08
C CYS A 7 -21.35 -34.35 -15.06
N ILE A 8 -21.43 -35.27 -14.09
CA ILE A 8 -22.53 -35.28 -13.11
C ILE A 8 -22.37 -34.16 -12.04
N LEU A 9 -21.13 -33.73 -11.76
CA LEU A 9 -20.90 -32.67 -10.78
C LEU A 9 -21.28 -31.30 -11.32
N LEU A 10 -21.04 -31.03 -12.59
CA LEU A 10 -21.39 -29.76 -13.26
C LEU A 10 -22.93 -29.58 -13.38
N VAL A 11 -23.67 -30.66 -13.62
CA VAL A 11 -25.15 -30.63 -13.65
C VAL A 11 -25.73 -30.39 -12.26
N ALA A 12 -25.09 -30.90 -11.19
CA ALA A 12 -25.55 -30.68 -9.82
C ALA A 12 -25.33 -29.23 -9.35
N ILE A 13 -24.26 -28.58 -9.79
CA ILE A 13 -23.98 -27.16 -9.48
C ILE A 13 -24.97 -26.25 -10.23
N ALA A 14 -25.28 -26.53 -11.49
CA ALA A 14 -26.27 -25.79 -12.26
C ALA A 14 -27.68 -25.88 -11.65
N LEU A 15 -28.08 -27.05 -11.15
CA LEU A 15 -29.40 -27.28 -10.55
C LEU A 15 -29.58 -26.67 -9.16
N THR A 16 -28.52 -26.53 -8.37
CA THR A 16 -28.60 -25.85 -7.06
C THR A 16 -28.64 -24.33 -7.17
N ILE A 17 -28.06 -23.75 -8.22
CA ILE A 17 -28.07 -22.31 -8.46
C ILE A 17 -29.41 -21.82 -9.00
N THR A 18 -30.12 -22.60 -9.82
CA THR A 18 -31.45 -22.25 -10.34
C THR A 18 -32.55 -22.22 -9.27
N ALA A 19 -32.36 -22.86 -8.13
CA ALA A 19 -33.33 -22.85 -7.03
C ALA A 19 -33.29 -21.58 -6.16
N LEU A 20 -32.23 -20.77 -6.22
CA LEU A 20 -32.03 -19.56 -5.41
C LEU A 20 -32.41 -18.26 -6.13
N SER A 21 -32.72 -18.28 -7.42
CA SER A 21 -32.97 -17.06 -8.23
C SER A 21 -34.44 -16.69 -8.47
N ALA A 22 -35.40 -17.31 -7.78
CA ALA A 22 -36.84 -17.14 -8.04
C ALA A 22 -37.48 -15.90 -7.39
N SER A 23 -36.74 -14.91 -6.93
CA SER A 23 -37.35 -13.73 -6.27
C SER A 23 -36.64 -12.42 -6.60
N ALA A 24 -36.77 -11.89 -7.83
CA ALA A 24 -36.75 -10.45 -8.08
C ALA A 24 -37.25 -10.15 -9.50
N VAL A 25 -38.47 -9.64 -9.59
CA VAL A 25 -39.06 -9.12 -10.83
C VAL A 25 -38.74 -7.64 -10.95
N GLY A 26 -38.12 -7.20 -12.05
CA GLY A 26 -37.94 -5.81 -12.43
C GLY A 26 -37.65 -5.69 -13.93
N ALA A 27 -38.43 -4.91 -14.62
CA ALA A 27 -38.66 -4.67 -16.03
C ALA A 27 -37.53 -4.90 -17.09
N PRO A 28 -37.88 -5.25 -18.34
CA PRO A 28 -36.97 -5.83 -19.30
C PRO A 28 -36.20 -4.75 -20.09
N VAL A 29 -34.88 -4.85 -20.06
CA VAL A 29 -34.00 -4.39 -21.14
C VAL A 29 -33.90 -5.57 -22.11
N GLN A 30 -34.09 -5.37 -23.40
CA GLN A 30 -33.96 -6.42 -24.40
C GLN A 30 -32.50 -6.87 -24.49
N ASP A 31 -32.19 -7.99 -23.84
CA ASP A 31 -30.92 -8.70 -23.96
C ASP A 31 -30.93 -9.62 -25.19
N PRO A 32 -29.91 -9.62 -26.02
CA PRO A 32 -29.91 -10.39 -27.27
C PRO A 32 -29.78 -11.91 -27.07
N LEU A 33 -29.32 -12.40 -25.92
CA LEU A 33 -29.20 -13.85 -25.68
C LEU A 33 -29.43 -14.22 -24.22
N HIS A 34 -30.57 -14.83 -23.94
CA HIS A 34 -30.83 -15.49 -22.66
C HIS A 34 -30.39 -16.95 -22.71
N LEU A 35 -29.19 -17.25 -22.25
CA LEU A 35 -28.78 -18.62 -22.00
C LEU A 35 -29.43 -19.10 -20.70
N GLN A 36 -30.38 -20.03 -20.82
CA GLN A 36 -31.08 -20.60 -19.65
C GLN A 36 -30.36 -21.81 -19.08
N SER A 37 -29.40 -22.37 -19.82
CA SER A 37 -28.60 -23.51 -19.40
C SER A 37 -27.27 -23.58 -20.16
N ILE A 38 -26.35 -24.41 -19.66
CA ILE A 38 -25.09 -24.73 -20.34
C ILE A 38 -25.36 -25.39 -21.71
N ASP A 39 -26.46 -26.09 -21.85
CA ASP A 39 -26.85 -26.76 -23.12
C ASP A 39 -27.16 -25.72 -24.20
N ASP A 40 -27.60 -24.54 -23.86
CA ASP A 40 -27.85 -23.46 -24.84
C ASP A 40 -26.55 -22.92 -25.45
N LEU A 41 -25.43 -22.99 -24.73
CA LEU A 41 -24.10 -22.64 -25.24
C LEU A 41 -23.66 -23.54 -26.41
N TRP A 42 -24.04 -24.82 -26.38
CA TRP A 42 -23.68 -25.79 -27.41
C TRP A 42 -24.42 -25.57 -28.73
N THR A 43 -25.46 -24.73 -28.71
CA THR A 43 -26.26 -24.42 -29.89
C THR A 43 -25.84 -23.13 -30.60
N LEU A 44 -24.97 -22.31 -29.97
CA LEU A 44 -24.49 -21.03 -30.52
C LEU A 44 -23.43 -21.30 -31.60
N SER A 45 -23.58 -20.63 -32.73
CA SER A 45 -22.51 -20.61 -33.73
C SER A 45 -21.36 -19.66 -33.26
N THR A 46 -20.13 -20.01 -33.63
CA THR A 46 -18.95 -19.18 -33.38
C THR A 46 -19.10 -17.74 -33.95
N ASP A 47 -19.85 -17.62 -35.04
CA ASP A 47 -20.12 -16.32 -35.67
C ASP A 47 -21.05 -15.44 -34.84
N GLN A 48 -22.04 -16.04 -34.15
CA GLN A 48 -22.95 -15.31 -33.27
C GLN A 48 -22.23 -14.79 -32.04
N LEU A 49 -21.39 -15.62 -31.41
CA LEU A 49 -20.55 -15.25 -30.26
C LEU A 49 -19.59 -14.11 -30.61
N ALA A 50 -19.01 -14.14 -31.83
CA ALA A 50 -18.13 -13.07 -32.32
C ALA A 50 -18.89 -11.77 -32.57
N LEU A 51 -20.13 -11.84 -33.10
CA LEU A 51 -20.96 -10.68 -33.39
C LEU A 51 -21.43 -9.99 -32.10
N ASP A 52 -21.87 -10.77 -31.11
CA ASP A 52 -22.33 -10.25 -29.83
C ASP A 52 -21.18 -9.63 -29.03
N SER A 53 -20.01 -10.25 -29.06
CA SER A 53 -18.77 -9.67 -28.51
C SER A 53 -18.40 -8.34 -29.19
N ALA A 54 -18.58 -8.23 -30.51
CA ALA A 54 -18.31 -7.00 -31.26
C ALA A 54 -19.33 -5.89 -30.96
N GLN A 55 -20.62 -6.23 -30.80
CA GLN A 55 -21.66 -5.26 -30.43
C GLN A 55 -21.48 -4.74 -29.01
N PHE A 56 -21.15 -5.61 -28.07
CA PHE A 56 -20.83 -5.22 -26.69
C PHE A 56 -19.63 -4.26 -26.65
N LYS A 57 -18.54 -4.59 -27.37
CA LYS A 57 -17.39 -3.69 -27.52
C LYS A 57 -17.80 -2.30 -28.04
N THR A 58 -18.69 -2.23 -29.01
CA THR A 58 -19.11 -0.97 -29.64
C THR A 58 -19.90 -0.08 -28.67
N GLN A 59 -20.66 -0.66 -27.76
CA GLN A 59 -21.41 0.10 -26.74
C GLN A 59 -20.52 0.64 -25.62
N VAL A 60 -19.49 -0.11 -25.21
CA VAL A 60 -18.53 0.30 -24.17
C VAL A 60 -17.54 1.34 -24.68
N LEU A 61 -17.26 1.36 -25.99
CA LEU A 61 -16.25 2.23 -26.61
C LEU A 61 -16.67 3.72 -26.79
N ASN A 62 -17.91 4.08 -26.49
CA ASN A 62 -18.40 5.44 -26.78
C ASN A 62 -18.08 6.51 -25.71
N SER A 63 -17.52 6.15 -24.57
CA SER A 63 -17.02 7.11 -23.57
C SER A 63 -15.72 6.64 -22.95
N VAL A 64 -14.69 7.47 -23.01
CA VAL A 64 -13.42 7.22 -22.29
C VAL A 64 -13.69 7.46 -20.81
N PRO A 65 -13.65 6.43 -19.93
CA PRO A 65 -13.90 6.61 -18.51
C PRO A 65 -12.77 7.44 -17.87
N ASP A 66 -13.15 8.33 -16.95
CA ASP A 66 -12.21 9.03 -16.07
C ASP A 66 -12.06 8.21 -14.77
N LEU A 67 -10.92 7.58 -14.60
CA LEU A 67 -10.62 6.73 -13.43
C LEU A 67 -9.89 7.51 -12.31
N VAL A 68 -9.64 8.81 -12.52
CA VAL A 68 -9.02 9.66 -11.50
C VAL A 68 -10.07 10.04 -10.46
N PRO A 69 -9.87 9.77 -9.16
CA PRO A 69 -10.79 10.21 -8.11
C PRO A 69 -11.07 11.71 -8.18
N ALA A 70 -12.31 12.11 -7.89
CA ALA A 70 -12.79 13.49 -8.10
C ALA A 70 -12.06 14.52 -7.21
N ASP A 71 -11.52 14.10 -6.08
CA ASP A 71 -10.78 14.91 -5.11
C ASP A 71 -9.26 14.95 -5.40
N VAL A 72 -8.77 14.16 -6.37
CA VAL A 72 -7.37 14.13 -6.75
C VAL A 72 -7.08 15.11 -7.89
N LYS A 73 -6.03 15.89 -7.73
CA LYS A 73 -5.50 16.79 -8.74
C LYS A 73 -4.22 16.22 -9.33
N CYS A 74 -4.21 16.05 -10.65
CA CYS A 74 -3.03 15.58 -11.39
C CYS A 74 -3.11 16.03 -12.86
N ASN A 75 -2.03 15.86 -13.62
CA ASN A 75 -2.06 15.95 -15.06
C ASN A 75 -2.75 14.71 -15.62
N LYS A 76 -3.97 14.86 -16.12
CA LYS A 76 -4.74 13.75 -16.68
C LYS A 76 -4.25 13.42 -18.08
N ILE A 77 -3.98 12.15 -18.32
CA ILE A 77 -3.60 11.63 -19.64
C ILE A 77 -4.57 10.53 -20.06
N LYS A 78 -4.71 10.36 -21.36
CA LYS A 78 -5.45 9.25 -21.95
C LYS A 78 -4.50 8.08 -22.13
N ARG A 79 -4.74 6.97 -21.43
CA ARG A 79 -4.03 5.72 -21.62
C ARG A 79 -4.89 4.74 -22.38
N CYS A 80 -4.34 4.10 -23.40
CA CYS A 80 -5.04 3.14 -24.24
C CYS A 80 -4.25 1.83 -24.28
N ASP A 81 -4.97 0.72 -24.34
CA ASP A 81 -4.40 -0.58 -24.66
C ASP A 81 -4.14 -0.75 -26.17
N GLN A 82 -3.55 -1.87 -26.56
CA GLN A 82 -3.29 -2.20 -27.97
C GLN A 82 -4.57 -2.36 -28.83
N LYS A 83 -5.71 -2.58 -28.19
CA LYS A 83 -7.01 -2.71 -28.88
C LYS A 83 -7.71 -1.35 -29.02
N GLY A 84 -7.11 -0.28 -28.50
CA GLY A 84 -7.64 1.07 -28.56
C GLY A 84 -8.70 1.36 -27.49
N VAL A 85 -8.84 0.52 -26.47
CA VAL A 85 -9.66 0.83 -25.29
C VAL A 85 -8.87 1.73 -24.38
N CYS A 86 -9.48 2.80 -23.91
CA CYS A 86 -8.76 3.88 -23.24
C CYS A 86 -9.46 4.28 -21.94
N ALA A 87 -8.65 4.76 -20.98
CA ALA A 87 -9.12 5.44 -19.79
C ALA A 87 -8.33 6.74 -19.56
N ILE A 88 -8.89 7.65 -18.77
CA ILE A 88 -8.18 8.82 -18.26
C ILE A 88 -7.58 8.43 -16.91
N VAL A 89 -6.27 8.61 -16.78
CA VAL A 89 -5.47 8.32 -15.58
C VAL A 89 -4.54 9.49 -15.26
N CYS A 90 -3.91 9.50 -14.10
CA CYS A 90 -2.86 10.47 -13.77
C CYS A 90 -1.55 10.13 -14.50
N GLN A 91 -0.88 11.14 -15.03
CA GLN A 91 0.50 11.03 -15.50
C GLN A 91 1.43 10.76 -14.31
N HIS A 92 2.47 9.93 -14.49
CA HIS A 92 3.46 9.64 -13.47
C HIS A 92 4.06 10.90 -12.86
N GLY A 93 4.18 10.95 -11.54
CA GLY A 93 4.77 12.05 -10.78
C GLY A 93 3.96 13.35 -10.81
N SER A 94 2.68 13.30 -11.22
CA SER A 94 1.87 14.50 -11.39
C SER A 94 0.80 14.72 -10.32
N VAL A 95 0.63 13.77 -9.40
CA VAL A 95 -0.35 13.88 -8.31
C VAL A 95 0.07 15.01 -7.37
N GLN A 96 -0.83 15.98 -7.21
CA GLN A 96 -0.59 17.11 -6.32
C GLN A 96 -0.97 16.72 -4.90
N VAL A 97 -0.01 16.83 -4.00
CA VAL A 97 -0.20 16.67 -2.56
C VAL A 97 -0.24 18.04 -1.91
N ASP A 98 -1.20 18.26 -1.04
CA ASP A 98 -1.29 19.54 -0.30
C ASP A 98 -0.03 19.79 0.51
N ARG A 99 0.45 21.04 0.53
CA ARG A 99 1.69 21.44 1.22
C ARG A 99 1.66 21.09 2.71
N TRP A 100 0.51 21.31 3.35
CA TRP A 100 0.32 20.92 4.74
C TRP A 100 0.56 19.40 4.93
N LEU A 101 -0.05 18.58 4.07
CA LEU A 101 0.08 17.11 4.13
C LEU A 101 1.53 16.67 3.90
N GLN A 102 2.21 17.24 2.91
CA GLN A 102 3.63 16.94 2.65
C GLN A 102 4.50 17.21 3.88
N ARG A 103 4.29 18.35 4.53
CA ARG A 103 5.04 18.74 5.74
C ARG A 103 4.71 17.87 6.93
N ALA A 104 3.44 17.57 7.15
CA ALA A 104 3.00 16.69 8.23
C ALA A 104 3.58 15.27 8.09
N LEU A 105 3.52 14.70 6.88
CA LEU A 105 4.13 13.39 6.58
C LEU A 105 5.66 13.43 6.73
N LYS A 106 6.33 14.50 6.26
CA LYS A 106 7.78 14.66 6.42
C LYS A 106 8.18 14.77 7.90
N LEU A 107 7.40 15.48 8.70
CA LEU A 107 7.63 15.58 10.15
C LEU A 107 7.51 14.20 10.82
N GLN A 108 6.41 13.49 10.61
CA GLN A 108 6.19 12.16 11.19
C GLN A 108 7.27 11.17 10.76
N ARG A 109 7.68 11.20 9.49
CA ARG A 109 8.76 10.35 8.97
C ARG A 109 10.11 10.66 9.62
N LYS A 110 10.50 11.95 9.77
CA LYS A 110 11.72 12.32 10.48
C LYS A 110 11.73 11.83 11.94
N LEU A 111 10.60 11.86 12.61
CA LEU A 111 10.45 11.33 13.95
C LEU A 111 10.58 9.79 13.95
N ALA A 112 9.93 9.12 13.01
CA ALA A 112 10.02 7.66 12.84
C ALA A 112 11.45 7.19 12.55
N TYR A 113 12.23 7.93 11.75
CA TYR A 113 13.62 7.58 11.41
C TYR A 113 14.58 7.57 12.60
N ARG A 114 14.22 8.22 13.71
CA ARG A 114 14.97 8.13 14.98
C ARG A 114 14.74 6.82 15.73
N ARG A 115 13.69 6.10 15.40
CA ARG A 115 13.40 4.80 16.00
C ARG A 115 14.19 3.71 15.30
N ASN A 116 14.48 2.63 16.05
CA ASN A 116 15.03 1.46 15.41
C ASN A 116 14.05 0.94 14.33
N PHE A 117 14.60 0.23 13.37
CA PHE A 117 13.87 -0.30 12.22
C PHE A 117 12.56 -1.03 12.62
N CYS A 118 12.60 -1.79 13.72
CA CYS A 118 11.46 -2.60 14.17
C CYS A 118 10.38 -1.81 14.91
N SER A 119 10.63 -0.56 15.28
CA SER A 119 9.72 0.27 16.07
C SER A 119 9.25 1.53 15.32
N ALA A 120 9.74 1.75 14.11
CA ALA A 120 9.33 2.89 13.30
C ALA A 120 7.95 2.64 12.67
N THR A 121 7.18 3.72 12.49
CA THR A 121 5.91 3.73 11.76
C THR A 121 6.11 4.44 10.44
N LEU A 122 5.99 3.71 9.34
CA LEU A 122 6.17 4.21 7.98
C LEU A 122 5.05 3.69 7.07
N PRO A 123 4.39 4.56 6.30
CA PRO A 123 3.36 4.12 5.36
C PRO A 123 3.94 3.20 4.29
N GLY A 124 3.18 2.17 3.95
CA GLY A 124 3.42 1.26 2.84
C GLY A 124 2.27 1.24 1.84
N THR A 125 2.44 0.49 0.77
CA THR A 125 1.41 0.14 -0.18
C THR A 125 1.48 -1.34 -0.52
N HIS A 126 0.32 -1.98 -0.64
CA HIS A 126 0.17 -3.34 -1.15
C HIS A 126 0.27 -3.30 -2.68
N ASN A 127 0.95 -4.27 -3.28
CA ASN A 127 1.11 -4.41 -4.74
C ASN A 127 1.41 -3.08 -5.47
N SER A 128 2.40 -2.36 -4.97
CA SER A 128 2.64 -0.95 -5.28
C SER A 128 2.78 -0.64 -6.78
N ALA A 129 3.34 -1.56 -7.56
CA ALA A 129 3.57 -1.38 -8.99
C ALA A 129 2.43 -1.91 -9.88
N ILE A 130 1.37 -2.47 -9.28
CA ILE A 130 0.17 -2.88 -10.02
C ILE A 130 -0.83 -1.71 -9.98
N ASN A 131 -0.62 -0.73 -10.84
CA ASN A 131 -1.34 0.53 -10.76
C ASN A 131 -1.98 0.98 -12.09
N LEU A 132 -3.01 1.82 -11.98
CA LEU A 132 -3.72 2.38 -13.14
C LEU A 132 -2.82 3.22 -14.05
N ALA A 133 -1.85 3.95 -13.49
CA ALA A 133 -0.94 4.78 -14.28
C ALA A 133 -0.07 3.95 -15.23
N ASP A 134 0.26 2.70 -14.85
CA ASP A 134 0.95 1.72 -15.69
C ASP A 134 0.00 0.92 -16.59
N GLY A 135 -1.32 1.06 -16.41
CA GLY A 135 -2.34 0.47 -17.27
C GLY A 135 -3.08 -0.72 -16.67
N TYR A 136 -2.69 -1.19 -15.49
CA TYR A 136 -3.45 -2.23 -14.78
C TYR A 136 -4.84 -1.67 -14.42
N GLY A 137 -5.89 -2.47 -14.54
CA GLY A 137 -7.25 -2.04 -14.22
C GLY A 137 -7.90 -1.08 -15.21
N VAL A 138 -7.21 -0.63 -16.26
CA VAL A 138 -7.76 0.30 -17.26
C VAL A 138 -8.85 -0.38 -18.10
N GLU A 139 -8.69 -1.65 -18.38
CA GLU A 139 -9.63 -2.44 -19.17
C GLU A 139 -9.81 -3.87 -18.65
N ASP A 140 -10.51 -4.01 -17.54
CA ASP A 140 -10.76 -5.34 -16.94
C ASP A 140 -11.98 -6.05 -17.55
N HIS A 141 -12.20 -5.84 -18.83
CA HIS A 141 -13.31 -6.42 -19.58
C HIS A 141 -13.10 -7.88 -19.98
N VAL A 142 -11.95 -8.47 -19.67
CA VAL A 142 -11.69 -9.87 -20.00
C VAL A 142 -12.75 -10.77 -19.36
N PHE A 143 -13.08 -10.51 -18.08
CA PHE A 143 -14.16 -11.25 -17.40
C PHE A 143 -15.55 -10.78 -17.81
N GLU A 144 -15.79 -9.48 -17.98
CA GLU A 144 -17.09 -8.97 -18.38
C GLU A 144 -17.55 -9.57 -19.72
N GLY A 145 -16.65 -9.73 -20.68
CA GLY A 145 -16.95 -10.37 -21.95
C GLY A 145 -17.41 -11.82 -21.81
N TYR A 146 -16.84 -12.56 -20.88
CA TYR A 146 -17.24 -13.94 -20.60
C TYR A 146 -18.45 -14.02 -19.66
N LEU A 147 -18.54 -13.14 -18.67
CA LEU A 147 -19.63 -13.09 -17.70
C LEU A 147 -20.97 -12.68 -18.31
N HIS A 148 -20.94 -11.92 -19.42
CA HIS A 148 -22.14 -11.52 -20.17
C HIS A 148 -22.97 -12.75 -20.66
N TYR A 149 -22.31 -13.88 -20.89
CA TYR A 149 -23.01 -15.11 -21.30
C TYR A 149 -23.73 -15.82 -20.14
N PHE A 150 -23.52 -15.39 -18.88
CA PHE A 150 -24.13 -15.99 -17.71
C PHE A 150 -25.21 -15.08 -17.13
N SER A 151 -26.48 -15.39 -17.40
CA SER A 151 -27.64 -14.60 -16.91
C SER A 151 -27.76 -14.50 -15.39
N TRP A 152 -27.02 -15.33 -14.65
CA TRP A 152 -26.99 -15.34 -13.19
C TRP A 152 -25.90 -14.43 -12.59
N PHE A 153 -24.95 -13.95 -13.40
CA PHE A 153 -24.05 -12.90 -12.96
C PHE A 153 -24.76 -11.55 -12.99
N LYS A 154 -24.79 -10.88 -11.85
CA LYS A 154 -25.31 -9.52 -11.80
C LYS A 154 -24.46 -8.64 -12.70
N THR A 155 -25.05 -8.10 -13.75
CA THR A 155 -24.46 -7.09 -14.61
C THR A 155 -23.95 -5.94 -13.73
N GLY A 156 -22.65 -5.67 -13.74
CA GLY A 156 -22.02 -4.61 -12.96
C GLY A 156 -20.93 -5.02 -11.97
N MET A 157 -20.57 -6.30 -11.91
CA MET A 157 -19.37 -6.70 -11.19
C MET A 157 -18.14 -6.34 -12.02
N LYS A 158 -17.59 -5.18 -11.76
CA LYS A 158 -16.30 -4.75 -12.33
C LYS A 158 -15.21 -5.27 -11.40
N VAL A 159 -14.33 -6.10 -11.92
CA VAL A 159 -13.10 -6.48 -11.24
C VAL A 159 -12.01 -5.59 -11.80
N HIS A 160 -11.50 -4.70 -10.98
CA HIS A 160 -10.31 -3.92 -11.33
C HIS A 160 -9.10 -4.72 -10.88
N THR A 161 -8.12 -4.89 -11.77
CA THR A 161 -6.89 -5.66 -11.47
C THR A 161 -5.76 -4.78 -10.95
N ASN A 162 -6.01 -3.50 -10.74
CA ASN A 162 -5.06 -2.60 -10.10
C ASN A 162 -5.25 -2.62 -8.58
N ASP A 163 -4.16 -2.67 -7.85
CA ASP A 163 -4.15 -2.46 -6.40
C ASP A 163 -3.86 -1.01 -6.05
N GLN A 164 -3.20 -0.27 -6.95
CA GLN A 164 -2.93 1.15 -6.74
C GLN A 164 -3.47 2.02 -7.89
N LEU A 165 -3.75 3.29 -7.59
CA LEU A 165 -4.24 4.27 -8.56
C LEU A 165 -3.10 4.99 -9.28
N PHE A 166 -1.96 5.18 -8.61
CA PHE A 166 -0.90 6.09 -9.02
C PHE A 166 0.44 5.39 -9.14
N SER A 167 1.35 5.99 -9.91
CA SER A 167 2.70 5.49 -10.12
C SER A 167 3.47 5.36 -8.80
N LEU A 168 4.57 4.59 -8.80
CA LEU A 168 5.48 4.49 -7.66
C LEU A 168 6.01 5.86 -7.23
N THR A 169 6.35 6.73 -8.19
CA THR A 169 6.79 8.10 -7.92
C THR A 169 5.73 8.90 -7.16
N ASP A 170 4.46 8.83 -7.59
CA ASP A 170 3.36 9.52 -6.90
C ASP A 170 3.15 8.98 -5.49
N GLN A 171 3.20 7.66 -5.30
CA GLN A 171 3.08 7.01 -3.98
C GLN A 171 4.21 7.48 -3.04
N LEU A 172 5.44 7.54 -3.53
CA LEU A 172 6.59 8.04 -2.77
C LEU A 172 6.46 9.54 -2.42
N HIS A 173 5.94 10.35 -3.34
CA HIS A 173 5.61 11.76 -3.07
C HIS A 173 4.51 11.91 -2.01
N MET A 174 3.55 10.99 -1.97
CA MET A 174 2.55 10.90 -0.91
C MET A 174 3.10 10.39 0.44
N GLY A 175 4.38 10.07 0.54
CA GLY A 175 5.03 9.71 1.80
C GLY A 175 5.24 8.22 2.03
N VAL A 176 4.85 7.34 1.11
CA VAL A 176 5.10 5.90 1.17
C VAL A 176 6.60 5.62 1.23
N ARG A 177 7.02 4.66 2.08
CA ARG A 177 8.41 4.24 2.22
C ARG A 177 8.59 2.73 2.23
N PHE A 178 7.50 1.99 2.24
CA PHE A 178 7.48 0.55 2.01
C PHE A 178 6.77 0.27 0.68
N ILE A 179 7.48 -0.36 -0.22
CA ILE A 179 7.05 -0.69 -1.58
C ILE A 179 7.03 -2.19 -1.73
N GLU A 180 5.92 -2.74 -2.14
CA GLU A 180 5.75 -4.15 -2.47
C GLU A 180 5.72 -4.35 -3.98
N LEU A 181 6.46 -5.33 -4.45
CA LEU A 181 6.58 -5.66 -5.85
C LEU A 181 6.32 -7.16 -6.04
N ASP A 182 5.20 -7.51 -6.68
CA ASP A 182 4.92 -8.88 -7.10
C ASP A 182 5.76 -9.22 -8.33
N VAL A 183 6.74 -10.09 -8.15
CA VAL A 183 7.74 -10.38 -9.17
C VAL A 183 7.66 -11.81 -9.64
N HIS A 184 7.36 -11.99 -10.92
CA HIS A 184 7.21 -13.30 -11.53
C HIS A 184 8.05 -13.46 -12.80
N TRP A 185 8.44 -14.73 -13.08
CA TRP A 185 9.17 -15.09 -14.28
C TRP A 185 8.23 -15.65 -15.35
N PHE A 186 7.98 -14.88 -16.39
CA PHE A 186 7.28 -15.35 -17.59
C PHE A 186 7.73 -14.57 -18.84
N ASP A 187 7.41 -15.08 -20.02
CA ASP A 187 7.76 -14.50 -21.32
C ASP A 187 9.25 -14.11 -21.51
N GLY A 188 10.13 -14.72 -20.72
CA GLY A 188 11.59 -14.59 -20.89
C GLY A 188 12.24 -13.52 -20.02
N ASP A 189 11.48 -12.80 -19.17
CA ASP A 189 11.98 -11.79 -18.24
C ASP A 189 11.26 -11.80 -16.88
N LEU A 190 11.71 -10.95 -15.95
CA LEU A 190 11.05 -10.66 -14.69
C LEU A 190 10.06 -9.51 -14.91
N HIS A 191 8.81 -9.75 -14.58
CA HIS A 191 7.72 -8.80 -14.72
C HIS A 191 7.02 -8.57 -13.40
N ILE A 192 6.38 -7.41 -13.28
CA ILE A 192 5.42 -7.10 -12.23
C ILE A 192 4.07 -7.66 -12.67
N ALA A 193 3.50 -8.52 -11.86
CA ALA A 193 2.20 -9.11 -12.14
C ALA A 193 1.60 -9.73 -10.88
N HIS A 194 0.31 -9.65 -10.73
CA HIS A 194 -0.41 -10.40 -9.70
C HIS A 194 -0.80 -11.76 -10.26
N CYS A 195 0.00 -12.79 -9.98
CA CYS A 195 -0.22 -14.15 -10.47
C CYS A 195 -0.82 -15.03 -9.39
N GLY A 196 -1.96 -15.67 -9.68
CA GLY A 196 -2.58 -16.60 -8.74
C GLY A 196 -3.09 -15.89 -7.48
N GLY A 197 -3.06 -16.58 -6.35
CA GLY A 197 -3.36 -15.98 -5.05
C GLY A 197 -4.83 -15.71 -4.74
N PHE A 198 -5.69 -15.68 -5.73
CA PHE A 198 -7.12 -15.47 -5.54
C PHE A 198 -7.76 -16.71 -4.89
N LYS A 199 -7.83 -16.76 -3.59
CA LYS A 199 -8.46 -17.85 -2.82
C LYS A 199 -9.99 -17.78 -2.90
N SER A 200 -10.54 -17.70 -4.11
CA SER A 200 -11.97 -17.63 -4.36
C SER A 200 -12.48 -18.89 -5.02
N LYS A 201 -13.36 -19.63 -4.33
CA LYS A 201 -14.05 -20.80 -4.91
C LYS A 201 -14.90 -20.45 -6.13
N LEU A 202 -15.36 -19.19 -6.19
CA LEU A 202 -16.11 -18.69 -7.33
C LEU A 202 -15.18 -18.56 -8.54
N LEU A 203 -13.99 -17.98 -8.35
CA LEU A 203 -13.00 -17.83 -9.41
C LEU A 203 -12.54 -19.20 -9.93
N ASP A 204 -12.24 -20.16 -9.06
CA ASP A 204 -11.87 -21.52 -9.45
C ASP A 204 -12.94 -22.18 -10.33
N GLY A 205 -14.21 -22.06 -9.91
CA GLY A 205 -15.33 -22.58 -10.72
C GLY A 205 -15.51 -21.85 -12.05
N MET A 206 -15.22 -20.56 -12.10
CA MET A 206 -15.28 -19.74 -13.32
C MET A 206 -14.15 -20.10 -14.29
N ILE A 207 -12.94 -20.35 -13.80
CA ILE A 207 -11.77 -20.74 -14.61
C ILE A 207 -12.09 -22.01 -15.41
N ASP A 208 -12.67 -23.02 -14.79
CA ASP A 208 -13.07 -24.26 -15.49
C ASP A 208 -14.04 -23.96 -16.65
N VAL A 209 -15.02 -23.10 -16.40
CA VAL A 209 -16.00 -22.71 -17.43
C VAL A 209 -15.35 -21.86 -18.53
N PHE A 210 -14.45 -20.94 -18.19
CA PHE A 210 -13.73 -20.15 -19.18
C PHE A 210 -12.83 -21.00 -20.07
N ASN A 211 -12.18 -22.03 -19.52
CA ASN A 211 -11.38 -22.96 -20.29
C ASN A 211 -12.24 -23.72 -21.32
N GLU A 212 -13.44 -24.17 -20.94
CA GLU A 212 -14.33 -24.81 -21.87
C GLU A 212 -14.82 -23.86 -22.98
N ILE A 213 -15.14 -22.61 -22.65
CA ILE A 213 -15.51 -21.58 -23.62
C ILE A 213 -14.33 -21.26 -24.54
N ALA A 214 -13.15 -21.03 -24.01
CA ALA A 214 -11.95 -20.72 -24.78
C ALA A 214 -11.61 -21.85 -25.77
N LYS A 215 -11.76 -23.09 -25.33
CA LYS A 215 -11.59 -24.28 -26.17
C LYS A 215 -12.63 -24.35 -27.31
N MET A 216 -13.89 -24.07 -27.01
CA MET A 216 -14.94 -23.98 -28.03
C MET A 216 -14.67 -22.88 -29.07
N LEU A 217 -14.16 -21.75 -28.61
CA LEU A 217 -13.82 -20.59 -29.47
C LEU A 217 -12.50 -20.78 -30.23
N GLY A 218 -11.73 -21.82 -29.93
CA GLY A 218 -10.44 -22.10 -30.57
C GLY A 218 -9.39 -21.02 -30.28
N THR A 219 -9.50 -20.31 -29.13
CA THR A 219 -8.59 -19.20 -28.79
C THR A 219 -7.21 -19.67 -28.37
N GLY A 220 -7.05 -20.94 -28.02
CA GLY A 220 -5.80 -21.50 -27.47
C GLY A 220 -5.42 -20.96 -26.08
N ILE A 221 -6.32 -20.24 -25.43
CA ILE A 221 -6.12 -19.74 -24.06
C ILE A 221 -6.48 -20.89 -23.10
N GLU A 222 -5.60 -21.18 -22.16
CA GLU A 222 -5.82 -22.10 -21.05
C GLU A 222 -5.60 -21.31 -19.75
N TRP A 223 -6.62 -21.27 -18.94
CA TRP A 223 -6.64 -20.54 -17.68
C TRP A 223 -6.31 -21.51 -16.54
N ASP A 224 -5.45 -21.10 -15.65
CA ASP A 224 -5.02 -21.86 -14.48
C ASP A 224 -5.07 -20.95 -13.26
N SER A 225 -5.59 -21.41 -12.14
CA SER A 225 -5.69 -20.65 -10.91
C SER A 225 -4.34 -20.24 -10.31
N GLU A 226 -3.26 -20.95 -10.66
CA GLU A 226 -1.91 -20.62 -10.19
C GLU A 226 -1.18 -19.59 -11.08
N THR A 227 -1.57 -19.49 -12.35
CA THR A 227 -0.89 -18.62 -13.34
C THR A 227 -1.74 -17.49 -13.86
N ILE A 228 -3.02 -17.49 -13.50
CA ILE A 228 -3.94 -16.42 -13.89
C ILE A 228 -3.45 -15.08 -13.33
N GLY A 229 -3.50 -14.03 -14.14
CA GLY A 229 -2.89 -12.75 -13.81
C GLY A 229 -1.56 -12.53 -14.50
N CYS A 230 -0.77 -13.59 -14.66
CA CYS A 230 0.46 -13.57 -15.43
C CYS A 230 0.26 -14.10 -16.84
N LYS A 231 -0.26 -15.32 -16.97
CA LYS A 231 -0.48 -15.96 -18.26
C LYS A 231 -1.68 -16.91 -18.19
N PRO A 232 -2.82 -16.52 -18.75
CA PRO A 232 -3.09 -15.21 -19.35
C PRO A 232 -3.15 -14.10 -18.33
N SER A 233 -2.88 -12.87 -18.78
CA SER A 233 -3.09 -11.68 -17.95
C SER A 233 -4.56 -11.50 -17.63
N LEU A 234 -4.88 -11.15 -16.40
CA LEU A 234 -6.23 -10.74 -15.98
C LEU A 234 -6.53 -9.30 -16.38
N SER A 235 -5.49 -8.46 -16.40
CA SER A 235 -5.60 -7.11 -16.90
C SER A 235 -5.69 -7.12 -18.44
N SER A 236 -6.11 -6.02 -19.01
CA SER A 236 -6.08 -5.82 -20.47
C SER A 236 -4.67 -5.78 -21.05
N ILE A 237 -3.65 -5.68 -20.20
CA ILE A 237 -2.25 -5.69 -20.61
C ILE A 237 -1.88 -7.13 -20.98
N PRO A 238 -1.45 -7.42 -22.21
CA PRO A 238 -0.96 -8.74 -22.57
C PRO A 238 0.22 -9.15 -21.69
N SER A 239 0.35 -10.44 -21.37
CA SER A 239 1.41 -10.95 -20.47
C SER A 239 2.80 -10.42 -20.80
N LYS A 240 3.18 -10.38 -22.08
CA LYS A 240 4.49 -9.87 -22.55
C LYS A 240 4.68 -8.36 -22.42
N GLU A 241 3.61 -7.60 -22.13
CA GLU A 241 3.60 -6.15 -22.02
C GLU A 241 3.35 -5.69 -20.57
N GLN A 242 3.19 -6.64 -19.66
CA GLN A 242 3.18 -6.32 -18.24
C GLN A 242 4.52 -5.70 -17.85
N ARG A 243 4.46 -4.77 -16.92
CA ARG A 243 5.60 -3.93 -16.54
C ARG A 243 6.85 -4.75 -16.22
N PRO A 244 7.99 -4.55 -16.91
CA PRO A 244 9.24 -5.20 -16.54
C PRO A 244 9.70 -4.74 -15.14
N LEU A 245 10.23 -5.67 -14.32
CA LEU A 245 10.80 -5.33 -13.00
C LEU A 245 11.85 -4.23 -13.09
N LYS A 246 12.66 -4.21 -14.14
CA LYS A 246 13.67 -3.16 -14.37
C LYS A 246 13.09 -1.75 -14.38
N GLU A 247 11.92 -1.56 -14.95
CA GLU A 247 11.28 -0.24 -15.00
C GLU A 247 10.84 0.21 -13.61
N ALA A 248 10.29 -0.68 -12.80
CA ALA A 248 9.95 -0.38 -11.42
C ALA A 248 11.19 -0.04 -10.58
N LEU A 249 12.27 -0.85 -10.69
CA LEU A 249 13.53 -0.58 -9.98
C LEU A 249 14.19 0.72 -10.45
N SER A 250 14.13 1.03 -11.75
CA SER A 250 14.62 2.29 -12.31
C SER A 250 13.87 3.50 -11.76
N GLU A 251 12.54 3.42 -11.66
CA GLU A 251 11.70 4.47 -11.09
C GLU A 251 12.03 4.72 -9.62
N LEU A 252 12.10 3.66 -8.81
CA LEU A 252 12.47 3.74 -7.40
C LEU A 252 13.88 4.32 -7.20
N SER A 253 14.84 3.86 -8.01
CA SER A 253 16.22 4.34 -7.97
C SER A 253 16.32 5.81 -8.37
N THR A 254 15.64 6.22 -9.43
CA THR A 254 15.62 7.61 -9.90
C THR A 254 15.07 8.53 -8.80
N TRP A 255 13.97 8.13 -8.18
CA TRP A 255 13.39 8.88 -7.08
C TRP A 255 14.35 8.97 -5.89
N LEU A 256 14.93 7.84 -5.44
CA LEU A 256 15.81 7.80 -4.28
C LEU A 256 17.07 8.65 -4.46
N HIS A 257 17.62 8.71 -5.68
CA HIS A 257 18.84 9.44 -5.97
C HIS A 257 18.62 10.91 -6.36
N ALA A 258 17.39 11.37 -6.42
CA ALA A 258 17.12 12.79 -6.59
C ALA A 258 17.65 13.59 -5.38
N PRO A 259 18.28 14.78 -5.61
CA PRO A 259 18.91 15.57 -4.54
C PRO A 259 17.99 15.89 -3.37
N GLU A 260 16.72 16.13 -3.63
CA GLU A 260 15.69 16.43 -2.63
C GLU A 260 15.33 15.24 -1.73
N HIS A 261 15.75 14.04 -2.10
CA HIS A 261 15.50 12.80 -1.36
C HIS A 261 16.77 12.24 -0.69
N ALA A 262 17.81 13.08 -0.50
CA ALA A 262 19.09 12.64 0.07
C ALA A 262 18.96 12.08 1.51
N ASP A 263 17.93 12.49 2.24
CA ASP A 263 17.60 12.07 3.61
C ASP A 263 16.47 11.04 3.68
N GLU A 264 16.27 10.25 2.60
CA GLU A 264 15.21 9.25 2.51
C GLU A 264 15.76 7.82 2.50
N PHE A 265 14.95 6.90 3.03
CA PHE A 265 15.23 5.47 3.08
C PHE A 265 14.05 4.68 2.50
N LEU A 266 14.30 3.64 1.71
CA LEU A 266 13.27 2.78 1.13
C LEU A 266 13.35 1.37 1.69
N MET A 267 12.19 0.79 1.94
CA MET A 267 11.97 -0.63 2.16
C MET A 267 11.28 -1.20 0.92
N VAL A 268 11.92 -2.17 0.27
CA VAL A 268 11.37 -2.83 -0.92
C VAL A 268 11.17 -4.31 -0.60
N PHE A 269 9.96 -4.76 -0.71
CA PHE A 269 9.56 -6.14 -0.48
C PHE A 269 9.16 -6.78 -1.81
N PHE A 270 9.74 -7.94 -2.09
CA PHE A 270 9.34 -8.77 -3.21
C PHE A 270 8.37 -9.84 -2.70
N ASP A 271 7.13 -9.75 -3.14
CA ASP A 271 6.18 -10.84 -3.02
C ASP A 271 6.31 -11.70 -4.29
N ASP A 272 7.07 -12.76 -4.17
CA ASP A 272 7.62 -13.49 -5.31
C ASP A 272 7.28 -14.98 -5.27
N GLU A 273 6.49 -15.40 -4.31
CA GLU A 273 6.12 -16.78 -4.06
C GLU A 273 7.30 -17.77 -4.33
N THR A 274 7.11 -18.84 -5.06
CA THR A 274 8.16 -19.84 -5.30
C THR A 274 8.75 -19.81 -6.71
N ASP A 275 8.26 -18.93 -7.55
CA ASP A 275 8.52 -18.95 -8.99
C ASP A 275 9.98 -18.77 -9.36
N LEU A 276 10.68 -17.83 -8.70
CA LEU A 276 12.07 -17.52 -9.05
C LEU A 276 13.02 -18.68 -8.75
N MET A 277 12.77 -19.45 -7.68
CA MET A 277 13.54 -20.67 -7.40
C MET A 277 13.22 -21.77 -8.41
N LYS A 278 11.94 -22.00 -8.70
CA LYS A 278 11.47 -22.98 -9.67
C LYS A 278 12.14 -22.78 -11.05
N TRP A 279 12.25 -21.52 -11.49
CA TRP A 279 12.83 -21.16 -12.77
C TRP A 279 14.33 -20.82 -12.71
N LYS A 280 14.97 -20.89 -11.52
CA LYS A 280 16.39 -20.55 -11.30
C LYS A 280 16.71 -19.11 -11.71
N LYS A 281 15.87 -18.16 -11.32
CA LYS A 281 15.95 -16.75 -11.71
C LYS A 281 16.31 -15.81 -10.56
N VAL A 282 16.54 -16.31 -9.37
CA VAL A 282 16.99 -15.51 -8.23
C VAL A 282 18.23 -14.67 -8.58
N GLY A 283 19.23 -15.27 -9.25
CA GLY A 283 20.42 -14.52 -9.69
C GLY A 283 20.08 -13.33 -10.59
N LYS A 284 19.06 -13.46 -11.47
CA LYS A 284 18.61 -12.38 -12.34
C LYS A 284 17.95 -11.25 -11.54
N LEU A 285 17.17 -11.57 -10.50
CA LEU A 285 16.64 -10.57 -9.57
C LEU A 285 17.77 -9.78 -8.91
N LEU A 286 18.76 -10.48 -8.37
CA LEU A 286 19.91 -9.84 -7.72
C LEU A 286 20.73 -8.98 -8.68
N ASP A 287 20.91 -9.42 -9.92
CA ASP A 287 21.59 -8.65 -10.95
C ASP A 287 20.83 -7.34 -11.26
N TYR A 288 19.50 -7.41 -11.33
CA TYR A 288 18.67 -6.23 -11.56
C TYR A 288 18.72 -5.25 -10.38
N ILE A 289 18.68 -5.75 -9.14
CA ILE A 289 18.85 -4.89 -7.97
C ILE A 289 20.20 -4.16 -8.02
N LYS A 290 21.32 -4.88 -8.32
CA LYS A 290 22.66 -4.29 -8.41
C LYS A 290 22.84 -3.34 -9.59
N GLU A 291 22.07 -3.51 -10.67
CA GLU A 291 22.07 -2.60 -11.83
C GLU A 291 21.58 -1.20 -11.46
N TYR A 292 20.56 -1.11 -10.60
CA TYR A 292 19.90 0.17 -10.26
C TYR A 292 20.33 0.74 -8.90
N PHE A 293 20.77 -0.09 -7.96
CA PHE A 293 21.13 0.36 -6.62
C PHE A 293 22.60 0.01 -6.31
N PRO A 294 23.44 1.02 -6.00
CA PRO A 294 24.82 0.78 -5.59
C PRO A 294 24.88 -0.10 -4.33
N GLU A 295 25.69 -1.16 -4.33
CA GLU A 295 25.79 -2.11 -3.20
C GLU A 295 26.09 -1.43 -1.85
N LYS A 296 26.85 -0.34 -1.85
CA LYS A 296 27.17 0.44 -0.65
C LYS A 296 25.92 1.04 0.03
N GLU A 297 24.85 1.28 -0.74
CA GLU A 297 23.60 1.89 -0.26
C GLU A 297 22.58 0.83 0.19
N ILE A 298 22.79 -0.42 -0.19
CA ILE A 298 21.92 -1.53 0.22
C ILE A 298 22.31 -1.99 1.62
N LEU A 299 21.35 -2.02 2.54
CA LEU A 299 21.50 -2.74 3.81
C LEU A 299 21.43 -4.23 3.52
N ARG A 300 22.46 -4.99 3.91
CA ARG A 300 22.58 -6.42 3.61
C ARG A 300 22.51 -7.28 4.88
N PRO A 301 21.99 -8.52 4.81
CA PRO A 301 21.82 -9.37 5.99
C PRO A 301 23.08 -9.56 6.82
N PHE A 302 24.24 -9.77 6.20
CA PHE A 302 25.49 -10.01 6.91
C PHE A 302 26.10 -8.77 7.60
N GLU A 303 25.56 -7.57 7.33
CA GLU A 303 25.96 -6.32 7.99
C GLU A 303 25.28 -6.14 9.34
N LEU A 304 24.20 -6.90 9.62
CA LEU A 304 23.56 -6.95 10.93
C LEU A 304 24.14 -8.10 11.73
N VAL A 305 24.79 -7.79 12.83
CA VAL A 305 25.27 -8.81 13.78
C VAL A 305 24.07 -9.35 14.54
N PHE A 306 23.81 -10.64 14.44
CA PHE A 306 22.61 -11.35 14.90
C PHE A 306 22.18 -11.18 16.37
N ASP A 307 22.96 -10.52 17.20
CA ASP A 307 22.66 -10.29 18.63
C ASP A 307 22.35 -8.81 18.94
N THR A 308 22.30 -7.95 17.94
CA THR A 308 22.09 -6.52 18.16
C THR A 308 20.69 -6.10 17.71
N LYS A 309 20.10 -5.18 18.45
CA LYS A 309 18.88 -4.49 18.01
C LYS A 309 19.10 -3.88 16.63
N TRP A 310 18.10 -3.97 15.77
CA TRP A 310 18.10 -3.26 14.51
C TRP A 310 18.43 -1.78 14.74
N PRO A 311 19.34 -1.18 13.95
CA PRO A 311 19.70 0.23 14.08
C PRO A 311 18.52 1.14 13.74
N ALA A 312 18.61 2.40 14.13
CA ALA A 312 17.69 3.43 13.68
C ALA A 312 17.94 3.76 12.19
N PHE A 313 16.90 4.20 11.49
CA PHE A 313 17.04 4.62 10.09
C PHE A 313 18.08 5.74 9.92
N GLU A 314 18.12 6.71 10.85
CA GLU A 314 19.17 7.76 10.85
C GLU A 314 20.58 7.17 10.94
N GLU A 315 20.77 6.12 11.73
CA GLU A 315 22.06 5.46 11.86
C GLU A 315 22.46 4.75 10.58
N LEU A 316 21.51 4.08 9.93
CA LEU A 316 21.70 3.44 8.63
C LEU A 316 22.09 4.47 7.57
N MET A 317 21.35 5.57 7.46
CA MET A 317 21.62 6.63 6.49
C MET A 317 22.98 7.32 6.74
N ARG A 318 23.35 7.51 8.01
CA ARG A 318 24.67 8.09 8.36
C ARG A 318 25.85 7.25 7.88
N VAL A 319 25.68 5.92 7.79
CA VAL A 319 26.69 5.02 7.21
C VAL A 319 26.47 4.74 5.72
N GLY A 320 25.59 5.50 5.09
CA GLY A 320 25.32 5.48 3.65
C GLY A 320 24.35 4.40 3.19
N LYS A 321 23.62 3.74 4.11
CA LYS A 321 22.55 2.78 3.75
C LYS A 321 21.24 3.52 3.52
N ARG A 322 20.61 3.28 2.39
CA ARG A 322 19.41 4.02 1.97
C ARG A 322 18.27 3.13 1.50
N VAL A 323 18.55 1.83 1.32
CA VAL A 323 17.54 0.87 0.87
C VAL A 323 17.78 -0.49 1.51
N VAL A 324 16.70 -1.18 1.82
CA VAL A 324 16.68 -2.58 2.20
C VAL A 324 15.75 -3.35 1.27
N PHE A 325 16.20 -4.53 0.85
CA PHE A 325 15.40 -5.46 0.06
C PHE A 325 15.02 -6.67 0.88
N MET A 326 13.76 -7.05 0.79
CA MET A 326 13.18 -8.19 1.50
C MET A 326 12.48 -9.09 0.49
N SER A 327 12.39 -10.38 0.79
CA SER A 327 11.67 -11.37 -0.02
C SER A 327 10.67 -12.16 0.82
N GLY A 328 9.55 -12.53 0.22
CA GLY A 328 8.57 -13.45 0.80
C GLY A 328 9.10 -14.86 0.93
N VAL A 329 10.03 -15.24 0.04
CA VAL A 329 10.62 -16.59 -0.04
C VAL A 329 12.06 -16.58 0.45
N ASP A 330 12.43 -17.64 1.18
CA ASP A 330 13.83 -17.90 1.54
C ASP A 330 14.60 -18.49 0.35
N TYR A 331 15.44 -17.67 -0.27
CA TYR A 331 16.31 -18.08 -1.38
C TYR A 331 17.61 -18.73 -0.94
N LEU A 332 17.73 -19.10 0.34
CA LEU A 332 18.90 -19.73 0.93
C LEU A 332 20.16 -18.88 0.67
N THR A 333 21.30 -19.53 0.57
CA THR A 333 22.61 -18.86 0.36
C THR A 333 22.66 -17.95 -0.87
N GLN A 334 21.76 -18.12 -1.85
CA GLN A 334 21.71 -17.29 -3.05
C GLN A 334 21.12 -15.90 -2.74
N GLY A 335 20.13 -15.82 -1.85
CA GLY A 335 19.51 -14.54 -1.47
C GLY A 335 20.26 -13.77 -0.40
N GLU A 336 20.98 -14.47 0.50
CA GLU A 336 21.60 -13.91 1.70
C GLU A 336 22.58 -12.73 1.46
N GLU A 337 23.05 -12.55 0.23
CA GLU A 337 23.92 -11.44 -0.11
C GLU A 337 23.22 -10.08 -0.06
N ILE A 338 21.92 -10.02 -0.42
CA ILE A 338 21.15 -8.77 -0.59
C ILE A 338 19.81 -8.81 0.13
N LEU A 339 19.11 -9.96 0.10
CA LEU A 339 17.73 -10.07 0.49
C LEU A 339 17.60 -10.54 1.95
N PHE A 340 16.82 -9.83 2.72
CA PHE A 340 16.31 -10.33 3.99
C PHE A 340 15.07 -11.18 3.73
N VAL A 341 14.99 -12.36 4.31
CA VAL A 341 13.74 -13.11 4.35
C VAL A 341 12.80 -12.41 5.33
N LYS A 342 11.57 -12.10 4.93
CA LYS A 342 10.62 -11.32 5.74
C LYS A 342 10.45 -11.88 7.15
N ASP A 343 10.37 -13.19 7.31
CA ASP A 343 10.18 -13.84 8.60
C ASP A 343 11.33 -13.59 9.61
N ASN A 344 12.51 -13.22 9.09
CA ASN A 344 13.69 -12.88 9.89
C ASN A 344 13.81 -11.38 10.18
N VAL A 345 12.89 -10.57 9.65
CA VAL A 345 12.89 -9.12 9.85
C VAL A 345 11.98 -8.79 11.03
N CYS A 346 12.57 -8.55 12.19
CA CYS A 346 11.84 -8.06 13.37
C CYS A 346 10.59 -8.90 13.73
N ASN A 347 10.63 -10.21 13.60
CA ASN A 347 9.47 -11.07 13.89
C ASN A 347 8.20 -10.60 13.14
N TRP A 348 8.31 -10.34 11.84
CA TRP A 348 7.28 -9.80 10.97
C TRP A 348 5.93 -10.53 11.07
N GLN A 349 4.85 -9.77 11.17
CA GLN A 349 3.48 -10.29 11.23
C GLN A 349 2.59 -9.56 10.22
N GLU A 350 1.72 -10.29 9.55
CA GLU A 350 0.70 -9.78 8.65
C GLU A 350 -0.70 -10.04 9.26
N PRO A 351 -1.08 -9.27 10.28
CA PRO A 351 -2.32 -9.51 10.98
C PRO A 351 -3.52 -9.03 10.15
N PRO A 352 -4.61 -9.83 10.08
CA PRO A 352 -5.84 -9.37 9.46
C PRO A 352 -6.51 -8.30 10.34
N LEU A 353 -7.22 -7.39 9.70
CA LEU A 353 -8.09 -6.44 10.37
C LEU A 353 -9.39 -7.13 10.91
N PRO A 354 -10.15 -6.50 11.79
CA PRO A 354 -9.99 -5.14 12.31
C PRO A 354 -8.98 -5.02 13.46
N LEU A 355 -8.48 -3.80 13.65
CA LEU A 355 -7.68 -3.40 14.80
C LEU A 355 -8.58 -2.74 15.85
N ALA A 356 -8.54 -3.23 17.08
CA ALA A 356 -9.17 -2.53 18.21
C ALA A 356 -8.45 -1.19 18.46
N PRO A 357 -9.19 -0.08 18.65
CA PRO A 357 -8.59 1.24 18.79
C PRO A 357 -7.76 1.36 20.08
N PHE A 358 -6.97 2.43 20.16
CA PHE A 358 -6.27 2.80 21.40
C PHE A 358 -7.26 2.92 22.58
N PRO A 359 -6.93 2.46 23.79
CA PRO A 359 -5.61 1.97 24.22
C PRO A 359 -5.37 0.46 23.99
N GLU A 360 -6.35 -0.29 23.52
CA GLU A 360 -6.21 -1.74 23.37
C GLU A 360 -5.21 -2.12 22.29
N CYS A 361 -5.27 -1.48 21.13
CA CYS A 361 -4.37 -1.68 19.98
C CYS A 361 -4.12 -3.16 19.68
N ARG A 362 -5.20 -3.93 19.52
CA ARG A 362 -5.13 -5.38 19.28
C ARG A 362 -5.79 -5.75 17.98
N PHE A 363 -5.10 -6.52 17.17
CA PHE A 363 -5.69 -7.19 16.03
C PHE A 363 -6.54 -8.38 16.50
N ASN A 364 -7.79 -8.38 16.10
CA ASN A 364 -8.72 -9.43 16.48
C ASN A 364 -8.53 -10.65 15.56
N HIS A 365 -7.67 -11.57 15.97
CA HIS A 365 -7.36 -12.78 15.21
C HIS A 365 -8.06 -13.98 15.80
N SER A 366 -8.61 -14.87 14.95
CA SER A 366 -9.32 -16.10 15.34
C SER A 366 -8.50 -17.07 16.21
N LYS A 367 -7.18 -16.97 16.22
CA LYS A 367 -6.27 -17.87 16.94
C LYS A 367 -5.45 -17.19 18.05
N ALA A 368 -5.23 -15.89 17.97
CA ALA A 368 -4.50 -15.12 18.98
C ALA A 368 -4.82 -13.64 18.86
N ASN A 369 -4.94 -12.93 19.97
CA ASN A 369 -4.96 -11.47 19.96
C ASN A 369 -3.51 -10.98 19.92
N ILE A 370 -3.15 -10.28 18.85
CA ILE A 370 -1.83 -9.68 18.68
C ILE A 370 -1.94 -8.22 19.08
N GLY A 371 -1.17 -7.81 20.07
CA GLY A 371 -1.14 -6.41 20.54
C GLY A 371 -0.12 -5.58 19.77
N VAL A 372 -0.46 -4.31 19.53
CA VAL A 372 0.42 -3.29 18.95
C VAL A 372 0.57 -2.16 19.97
N PRO A 373 1.75 -1.57 20.09
CA PRO A 373 3.06 -2.05 19.66
C PRO A 373 3.54 -3.25 20.52
N ASP A 374 4.30 -4.15 19.90
CA ASP A 374 4.86 -5.30 20.61
C ASP A 374 6.21 -4.93 21.29
N GLU A 375 6.39 -5.36 22.54
CA GLU A 375 7.66 -5.19 23.28
C GLU A 375 8.82 -6.00 22.67
N ASN A 376 8.51 -7.03 21.90
CA ASN A 376 9.49 -7.92 21.28
C ASN A 376 9.95 -7.44 19.91
N PHE A 377 9.77 -6.18 19.56
CA PHE A 377 10.19 -5.63 18.27
C PHE A 377 9.56 -6.37 17.07
N THR A 378 8.25 -6.53 17.10
CA THR A 378 7.50 -7.09 15.99
C THR A 378 7.07 -5.99 15.03
N ILE A 379 7.33 -6.18 13.74
CA ILE A 379 6.72 -5.36 12.69
C ILE A 379 5.33 -5.92 12.40
N PHE A 380 4.33 -5.05 12.49
CA PHE A 380 2.96 -5.31 12.04
C PHE A 380 2.72 -4.63 10.70
N ARG A 381 2.50 -5.45 9.68
CA ARG A 381 2.14 -5.03 8.34
C ARG A 381 0.73 -5.54 8.00
N PRO A 382 -0.32 -4.86 8.42
CA PRO A 382 -1.65 -5.14 7.89
C PRO A 382 -1.70 -4.64 6.44
N GLU A 383 -2.26 -5.46 5.58
CA GLU A 383 -2.53 -5.13 4.18
C GLU A 383 -4.00 -5.30 3.88
N THR A 384 -4.48 -4.67 2.83
CA THR A 384 -5.81 -4.91 2.30
C THR A 384 -5.76 -5.14 0.81
N SER A 385 -6.49 -6.16 0.37
CA SER A 385 -6.75 -6.43 -1.03
C SER A 385 -8.19 -6.05 -1.36
N GLU A 386 -8.38 -4.90 -1.99
CA GLU A 386 -9.72 -4.48 -2.44
C GLU A 386 -10.25 -5.40 -3.55
N ILE A 387 -9.36 -6.03 -4.32
CA ILE A 387 -9.72 -7.05 -5.31
C ILE A 387 -10.29 -8.28 -4.61
N GLU A 388 -9.59 -8.82 -3.61
CA GLU A 388 -10.09 -9.95 -2.82
C GLU A 388 -11.43 -9.63 -2.16
N TYR A 389 -11.56 -8.43 -1.60
CA TYR A 389 -12.81 -7.97 -1.01
C TYR A 389 -13.96 -7.95 -2.04
N GLY A 390 -13.71 -7.51 -3.26
CA GLY A 390 -14.66 -7.55 -4.36
C GLY A 390 -15.11 -8.99 -4.69
N PHE A 391 -14.17 -9.94 -4.76
CA PHE A 391 -14.45 -11.36 -4.99
C PHE A 391 -15.19 -12.02 -3.81
N LEU A 392 -14.79 -11.73 -2.58
CA LEU A 392 -15.45 -12.26 -1.38
C LEU A 392 -16.91 -11.80 -1.30
N ASN A 393 -17.19 -10.54 -1.65
CA ASN A 393 -18.55 -10.05 -1.73
C ASN A 393 -19.37 -10.75 -2.81
N ALA A 394 -18.76 -11.06 -3.96
CA ALA A 394 -19.40 -11.80 -5.03
C ALA A 394 -19.71 -13.25 -4.63
N ASP A 395 -18.89 -13.87 -3.81
CA ASP A 395 -19.13 -15.19 -3.21
C ASP A 395 -20.25 -15.19 -2.14
N GLY A 396 -20.86 -14.02 -1.86
CA GLY A 396 -21.91 -13.86 -0.87
C GLY A 396 -21.40 -13.84 0.58
N GLN A 397 -20.10 -13.71 0.78
CA GLN A 397 -19.54 -13.42 2.11
C GLN A 397 -19.72 -11.93 2.41
N ILE A 398 -20.13 -11.63 3.64
CA ILE A 398 -20.29 -10.24 4.07
C ILE A 398 -18.89 -9.70 4.37
N GLY A 399 -18.29 -9.03 3.39
CA GLY A 399 -17.17 -8.13 3.66
C GLY A 399 -17.70 -6.90 4.39
N THR A 400 -17.07 -6.52 5.47
CA THR A 400 -17.33 -5.27 6.17
C THR A 400 -16.18 -4.32 5.91
N ASN A 401 -16.43 -3.00 5.92
CA ASN A 401 -15.36 -2.00 5.84
C ASN A 401 -14.32 -2.14 6.97
N GLU A 402 -14.67 -2.86 8.04
CA GLU A 402 -13.77 -3.18 9.16
C GLU A 402 -12.53 -3.96 8.73
N ASN A 403 -12.57 -4.60 7.56
CA ASN A 403 -11.44 -5.36 7.01
C ASN A 403 -10.62 -4.56 6.00
N LEU A 404 -10.90 -3.28 5.78
CA LEU A 404 -10.18 -2.42 4.85
C LEU A 404 -9.34 -1.38 5.60
N LEU A 405 -8.19 -1.03 5.00
CA LEU A 405 -7.38 0.13 5.40
C LEU A 405 -7.84 1.35 4.57
N ASP A 406 -8.86 2.01 5.06
CA ASP A 406 -9.46 3.19 4.43
C ASP A 406 -9.37 4.43 5.32
N GLU A 407 -10.03 5.52 4.93
CA GLU A 407 -10.03 6.77 5.68
C GLU A 407 -10.69 6.67 7.07
N GLU A 408 -11.50 5.63 7.31
CA GLU A 408 -12.19 5.41 8.60
C GLU A 408 -11.31 4.59 9.56
N SER A 409 -10.57 3.60 9.05
CA SER A 409 -9.74 2.69 9.84
C SER A 409 -8.31 3.21 10.08
N LEU A 410 -7.73 3.94 9.12
CA LEU A 410 -6.35 4.44 9.19
C LEU A 410 -6.04 5.34 10.39
N PRO A 411 -6.96 6.21 10.90
CA PRO A 411 -6.67 6.96 12.13
C PRO A 411 -6.39 6.05 13.33
N GLY A 412 -7.21 5.02 13.56
CA GLY A 412 -6.97 4.07 14.65
C GLY A 412 -5.67 3.27 14.47
N VAL A 413 -5.30 2.97 13.22
CA VAL A 413 -4.03 2.32 12.88
C VAL A 413 -2.85 3.22 13.21
N ALA A 414 -2.93 4.52 12.89
CA ALA A 414 -1.91 5.51 13.21
C ALA A 414 -1.78 5.73 14.73
N ASP A 415 -2.90 5.88 15.44
CA ASP A 415 -2.94 6.08 16.89
C ASP A 415 -2.41 4.86 17.67
N CYS A 416 -2.48 3.68 17.08
CA CYS A 416 -1.87 2.47 17.63
C CYS A 416 -0.38 2.30 17.26
N GLY A 417 0.16 3.12 16.39
CA GLY A 417 1.58 3.06 16.00
C GLY A 417 1.92 1.79 15.22
N VAL A 418 1.00 1.32 14.35
CA VAL A 418 1.23 0.20 13.45
C VAL A 418 2.41 0.53 12.52
N ASN A 419 3.35 -0.40 12.37
CA ASN A 419 4.62 -0.14 11.71
C ASN A 419 4.47 0.17 10.21
N VAL A 420 3.79 -0.71 9.46
CA VAL A 420 3.75 -0.64 8.00
C VAL A 420 2.32 -0.90 7.51
N PRO A 421 1.38 0.04 7.72
CA PRO A 421 0.06 -0.08 7.11
C PRO A 421 0.19 0.01 5.59
N SER A 422 -0.34 -1.00 4.87
CA SER A 422 -0.18 -1.15 3.42
C SER A 422 -1.55 -1.23 2.73
N PRO A 423 -2.27 -0.09 2.58
CA PRO A 423 -3.54 -0.06 1.87
C PRO A 423 -3.39 -0.20 0.36
N ASP A 424 -4.45 -0.70 -0.28
CA ASP A 424 -4.70 -0.49 -1.70
C ASP A 424 -5.15 0.95 -1.97
N ASN A 425 -5.15 1.33 -3.25
CA ASN A 425 -5.74 2.57 -3.76
C ASN A 425 -5.40 3.83 -2.93
N ILE A 426 -4.10 3.99 -2.62
CA ILE A 426 -3.64 5.12 -1.82
C ILE A 426 -3.98 6.45 -2.51
N THR A 427 -4.47 7.41 -1.73
CA THR A 427 -4.80 8.77 -2.18
C THR A 427 -4.27 9.80 -1.17
N PRO A 428 -4.14 11.08 -1.55
CA PRO A 428 -3.83 12.13 -0.57
C PRO A 428 -4.77 12.11 0.64
N LYS A 429 -6.06 11.82 0.44
CA LYS A 429 -7.06 11.74 1.51
C LYS A 429 -6.82 10.55 2.45
N ARG A 430 -6.44 9.38 1.94
CA ARG A 430 -6.02 8.24 2.77
C ARG A 430 -4.77 8.58 3.58
N MET A 431 -3.82 9.29 2.97
CA MET A 431 -2.63 9.73 3.68
C MET A 431 -2.92 10.79 4.75
N GLU A 432 -3.88 11.71 4.52
CA GLU A 432 -4.35 12.64 5.57
C GLU A 432 -4.81 11.89 6.81
N ALA A 433 -5.48 10.75 6.64
CA ALA A 433 -6.00 9.94 7.74
C ALA A 433 -4.91 9.29 8.61
N THR A 434 -3.66 9.26 8.15
CA THR A 434 -2.50 8.76 8.93
C THR A 434 -1.81 9.85 9.74
N ILE A 435 -2.27 11.11 9.67
CA ILE A 435 -1.63 12.23 10.37
C ILE A 435 -2.14 12.33 11.81
N TRP A 436 -1.24 12.11 12.74
CA TRP A 436 -1.50 12.18 14.19
C TRP A 436 -0.85 13.39 14.87
N ALA A 437 0.23 13.97 14.29
CA ALA A 437 1.00 15.03 14.94
C ALA A 437 0.40 16.43 14.77
N VAL A 438 -0.24 16.73 13.62
CA VAL A 438 -0.64 18.09 13.23
C VAL A 438 -2.08 18.10 12.75
N SER A 439 -2.90 19.03 13.22
CA SER A 439 -4.29 19.17 12.74
C SER A 439 -4.34 19.57 11.27
N LYS A 440 -5.36 19.08 10.57
CA LYS A 440 -5.58 19.39 9.14
C LYS A 440 -5.59 20.91 8.90
N GLY A 441 -4.78 21.32 7.93
CA GLY A 441 -4.68 22.72 7.52
C GLY A 441 -3.94 23.63 8.49
N HIS A 442 -3.39 23.10 9.60
CA HIS A 442 -2.54 23.87 10.50
C HIS A 442 -1.07 23.64 10.18
N GLU A 443 -0.30 24.72 10.15
CA GLU A 443 1.15 24.64 10.00
C GLU A 443 1.83 25.00 11.32
N LEU A 444 2.87 24.25 11.66
CA LEU A 444 3.72 24.58 12.79
C LEU A 444 4.71 25.70 12.40
N ASP A 445 5.05 26.55 13.37
CA ASP A 445 6.02 27.63 13.19
C ASP A 445 7.39 27.17 13.70
N GLY A 446 8.36 27.00 12.80
CA GLY A 446 9.72 26.54 13.12
C GLY A 446 10.49 27.44 14.10
N ASN A 447 10.05 28.69 14.31
CA ASN A 447 10.67 29.63 15.25
C ASN A 447 10.11 29.51 16.67
N LYS A 448 8.99 28.79 16.86
CA LYS A 448 8.32 28.62 18.15
C LYS A 448 8.64 27.30 18.79
N CYS A 449 8.28 27.15 20.04
CA CYS A 449 8.28 25.89 20.74
C CYS A 449 7.00 25.10 20.46
N VAL A 450 7.02 23.81 20.70
CA VAL A 450 5.93 22.89 20.38
C VAL A 450 5.32 22.33 21.65
N ALA A 451 4.00 22.33 21.71
CA ALA A 451 3.26 21.78 22.83
C ALA A 451 2.08 20.92 22.34
N LEU A 452 1.78 19.88 23.10
CA LEU A 452 0.52 19.14 23.02
C LEU A 452 -0.44 19.77 24.03
N MET A 453 -1.56 20.31 23.53
CA MET A 453 -2.52 21.02 24.37
C MET A 453 -3.66 20.10 24.80
N ARG A 454 -4.32 20.45 25.92
CA ARG A 454 -5.40 19.63 26.51
C ARG A 454 -6.63 19.51 25.60
N GLU A 455 -6.85 20.48 24.71
CA GLU A 455 -8.01 20.53 23.83
C GLU A 455 -7.91 19.57 22.62
N SER A 456 -6.72 19.09 22.31
CA SER A 456 -6.45 18.32 21.09
C SER A 456 -5.30 17.35 21.26
N THR A 457 -5.36 16.21 20.62
CA THR A 457 -4.24 15.26 20.51
C THR A 457 -3.15 15.74 19.55
N THR A 458 -3.37 16.85 18.82
CA THR A 458 -2.42 17.40 17.85
C THR A 458 -1.59 18.52 18.44
N TRP A 459 -0.43 18.75 17.87
CA TRP A 459 0.58 19.70 18.33
C TRP A 459 0.28 21.13 17.90
N GLN A 460 0.73 22.07 18.70
CA GLN A 460 0.60 23.49 18.45
C GLN A 460 1.94 24.21 18.65
N SER A 461 2.18 25.22 17.83
CA SER A 461 3.32 26.14 18.02
C SER A 461 2.94 27.23 19.02
N VAL A 462 3.67 27.30 20.12
CA VAL A 462 3.44 28.24 21.22
C VAL A 462 4.70 29.03 21.57
N ASP A 463 4.54 30.17 22.26
CA ASP A 463 5.69 30.88 22.80
C ASP A 463 6.44 29.99 23.79
N CYS A 464 7.78 29.97 23.72
CA CYS A 464 8.61 29.11 24.58
C CYS A 464 8.53 29.48 26.09
N HIS A 465 7.91 30.60 26.42
CA HIS A 465 7.65 31.04 27.80
C HIS A 465 6.19 30.83 28.21
N THR A 466 5.38 30.14 27.40
CA THR A 466 3.97 29.85 27.72
C THR A 466 3.87 29.20 29.11
N PRO A 467 3.06 29.78 30.03
CA PRO A 467 2.93 29.26 31.39
C PRO A 467 2.05 28.01 31.43
N ASN A 468 2.11 27.30 32.56
CA ASN A 468 1.26 26.16 32.88
C ASN A 468 1.42 24.94 31.94
N LEU A 469 2.62 24.77 31.37
CA LEU A 469 2.97 23.57 30.61
C LEU A 469 3.98 22.71 31.39
N LEU A 470 3.77 21.39 31.37
CA LEU A 470 4.67 20.40 31.96
C LEU A 470 5.57 19.80 30.87
N PRO A 471 6.82 19.44 31.13
CA PRO A 471 7.61 18.73 30.14
C PRO A 471 7.14 17.29 29.99
N ALA A 472 7.08 16.77 28.76
CA ALA A 472 6.89 15.36 28.44
C ALA A 472 8.23 14.63 28.54
N CYS A 473 8.32 13.66 29.44
CA CYS A 473 9.54 12.93 29.74
C CYS A 473 9.35 11.44 29.43
N VAL A 474 10.32 10.86 28.71
CA VAL A 474 10.33 9.43 28.35
C VAL A 474 11.48 8.72 29.07
N ASP A 475 11.29 7.45 29.41
CA ASP A 475 12.37 6.61 29.92
C ASP A 475 13.31 6.19 28.77
N VAL A 476 14.62 6.46 28.93
CA VAL A 476 15.63 6.14 27.91
C VAL A 476 15.74 4.64 27.58
N HIS A 477 15.28 3.78 28.47
CA HIS A 477 15.30 2.33 28.30
C HIS A 477 13.95 1.77 27.83
N ASN A 478 12.85 2.57 27.98
CA ASN A 478 11.51 2.16 27.59
C ASN A 478 10.77 3.33 26.91
N PRO A 479 10.79 3.42 25.58
CA PRO A 479 10.17 4.51 24.83
C PRO A 479 8.63 4.59 24.97
N ARG A 480 8.02 3.61 25.63
CA ARG A 480 6.58 3.58 25.94
C ARG A 480 6.27 4.08 27.36
N HIS A 481 7.28 4.31 28.18
CA HIS A 481 7.09 4.82 29.53
C HIS A 481 7.23 6.34 29.54
N TRP A 482 6.09 7.02 29.39
CA TRP A 482 5.98 8.46 29.44
C TRP A 482 5.45 8.94 30.79
N VAL A 483 6.05 10.01 31.31
CA VAL A 483 5.60 10.72 32.51
C VAL A 483 5.70 12.23 32.28
N LEU A 484 4.96 13.01 33.07
CA LEU A 484 5.05 14.46 33.03
C LEU A 484 5.95 15.01 34.13
N GLY A 485 6.58 16.13 33.87
CA GLY A 485 7.32 16.87 34.91
C GLY A 485 6.42 17.23 36.08
N ARG A 486 7.03 17.41 37.27
CA ARG A 486 6.28 17.63 38.53
C ARG A 486 5.66 19.03 38.64
N SER A 487 6.20 20.02 37.93
CA SER A 487 5.76 21.41 37.98
C SER A 487 5.90 22.08 36.61
N PRO A 488 5.08 23.08 36.30
CA PRO A 488 5.23 23.87 35.09
C PRO A 488 6.61 24.53 35.01
N VAL A 489 7.18 24.52 33.81
CA VAL A 489 8.47 25.17 33.51
C VAL A 489 8.37 25.89 32.16
N VAL A 490 9.31 26.77 31.85
CA VAL A 490 9.54 27.23 30.49
C VAL A 490 10.25 26.12 29.69
N GLU A 491 10.12 26.15 28.37
CA GLU A 491 10.66 25.07 27.53
C GLU A 491 12.17 24.83 27.73
N ALA A 492 12.94 25.89 27.89
CA ALA A 492 14.39 25.84 28.14
C ALA A 492 14.79 25.02 29.39
N ASP A 493 13.92 24.94 30.38
CA ASP A 493 14.14 24.18 31.63
C ASP A 493 13.59 22.78 31.58
N ALA A 494 12.88 22.41 30.50
CA ALA A 494 12.18 21.10 30.37
C ALA A 494 13.13 19.91 30.50
N ALA A 495 14.29 19.96 29.86
CA ALA A 495 15.29 18.89 29.94
C ALA A 495 15.80 18.67 31.37
N ALA A 496 16.09 19.73 32.10
CA ALA A 496 16.52 19.65 33.49
C ALA A 496 15.42 19.14 34.42
N ALA A 497 14.17 19.53 34.16
CA ALA A 497 13.01 19.07 34.92
C ALA A 497 12.74 17.55 34.70
N CYS A 498 12.91 17.01 33.49
CA CYS A 498 12.83 15.58 33.22
C CYS A 498 13.96 14.81 33.90
N ALA A 499 15.20 15.24 33.76
CA ALA A 499 16.35 14.61 34.41
C ALA A 499 16.23 14.55 35.94
N ALA A 500 15.52 15.50 36.56
CA ALA A 500 15.27 15.53 38.01
C ALA A 500 14.19 14.54 38.49
N LEU A 501 13.45 13.88 37.60
CA LEU A 501 12.39 12.92 37.98
C LEU A 501 12.96 11.59 38.48
N SER A 502 14.07 11.17 37.91
CA SER A 502 14.77 9.94 38.28
C SER A 502 16.27 10.16 38.10
N SER A 503 17.11 9.27 38.63
CA SER A 503 18.58 9.38 38.60
C SER A 503 19.18 9.33 37.16
N GLY A 504 18.59 10.06 36.21
CA GLY A 504 19.10 10.21 34.84
C GLY A 504 18.49 9.25 33.81
N THR A 505 17.40 8.56 34.14
CA THR A 505 16.71 7.65 33.21
C THR A 505 15.57 8.31 32.44
N MET A 506 15.16 9.53 32.83
CA MET A 506 14.11 10.27 32.14
C MET A 506 14.70 11.43 31.34
N GLU A 507 14.31 11.54 30.09
CA GLU A 507 14.72 12.64 29.19
C GLU A 507 13.51 13.41 28.62
N PHE A 508 13.71 14.70 28.36
CA PHE A 508 12.75 15.53 27.65
C PHE A 508 12.71 15.09 26.19
N SER A 509 11.54 14.68 25.70
CA SER A 509 11.46 14.02 24.41
C SER A 509 10.21 14.41 23.62
N VAL A 510 10.08 13.81 22.44
CA VAL A 510 8.97 13.98 21.51
C VAL A 510 8.45 12.62 21.08
N PRO A 511 7.12 12.43 21.01
CA PRO A 511 6.53 11.21 20.44
C PRO A 511 7.00 10.97 18.99
N ALA A 512 7.30 9.74 18.64
CA ALA A 512 7.71 9.36 17.29
C ALA A 512 6.67 8.48 16.56
N SER A 513 5.56 8.20 17.23
CA SER A 513 4.40 7.51 16.65
C SER A 513 3.10 8.03 17.25
N GLY A 514 1.98 7.76 16.60
CA GLY A 514 0.65 8.09 17.14
C GLY A 514 0.41 7.45 18.51
N TYR A 515 0.87 6.21 18.70
CA TYR A 515 0.76 5.53 19.99
C TYR A 515 1.48 6.25 21.13
N GLU A 516 2.72 6.70 20.90
CA GLU A 516 3.45 7.47 21.91
C GLU A 516 2.76 8.82 22.18
N ASN A 517 2.20 9.44 21.14
CA ASN A 517 1.44 10.67 21.26
C ASN A 517 0.19 10.49 22.14
N GLU A 518 -0.56 9.42 21.92
CA GLU A 518 -1.70 9.04 22.74
C GLU A 518 -1.32 8.73 24.20
N LEU A 519 -0.15 8.11 24.44
CA LEU A 519 0.37 7.91 25.79
C LEU A 519 0.63 9.26 26.49
N VAL A 520 1.29 10.22 25.83
CA VAL A 520 1.56 11.56 26.40
C VAL A 520 0.24 12.30 26.67
N TYR A 521 -0.71 12.25 25.73
CA TYR A 521 -2.03 12.85 25.91
C TYR A 521 -2.79 12.23 27.09
N THR A 522 -2.74 10.91 27.22
CA THR A 522 -3.33 10.18 28.35
C THR A 522 -2.72 10.62 29.68
N GLN A 523 -1.38 10.78 29.76
CA GLN A 523 -0.71 11.30 30.94
C GLN A 523 -1.22 12.72 31.30
N LEU A 524 -1.37 13.59 30.30
CA LEU A 524 -1.91 14.93 30.49
C LEU A 524 -3.34 14.91 31.02
N MET A 525 -4.19 14.09 30.45
CA MET A 525 -5.62 14.06 30.79
C MET A 525 -5.90 13.41 32.14
N GLN A 526 -5.18 12.33 32.47
CA GLN A 526 -5.49 11.52 33.67
C GLN A 526 -4.68 11.94 34.91
N HIS A 527 -3.45 12.45 34.73
CA HIS A 527 -2.54 12.67 35.83
C HIS A 527 -2.20 14.14 36.08
N ALA A 528 -2.37 15.03 35.10
CA ALA A 528 -2.10 16.45 35.30
C ALA A 528 -3.34 17.18 35.87
N PRO A 529 -3.17 18.11 36.83
CA PRO A 529 -4.25 19.00 37.29
C PRO A 529 -4.91 19.76 36.13
N SER A 530 -6.18 20.10 36.27
CA SER A 530 -6.92 20.88 35.25
C SER A 530 -6.37 22.29 35.00
N SER A 531 -5.55 22.81 35.91
CA SER A 531 -4.83 24.08 35.72
C SER A 531 -3.67 23.97 34.72
N ILE A 532 -3.24 22.79 34.36
CA ILE A 532 -2.21 22.55 33.34
C ILE A 532 -2.88 22.54 31.97
N SER A 533 -2.46 23.45 31.09
CA SER A 533 -3.04 23.64 29.76
C SER A 533 -2.48 22.68 28.70
N GLY A 534 -1.27 22.11 28.93
CA GLY A 534 -0.64 21.21 27.98
C GLY A 534 0.74 20.73 28.43
N VAL A 535 1.47 20.14 27.50
CA VAL A 535 2.82 19.61 27.74
C VAL A 535 3.80 20.08 26.66
N TRP A 536 5.01 20.41 27.08
CA TRP A 536 6.13 20.68 26.17
C TRP A 536 6.59 19.41 25.47
N LEU A 537 6.89 19.52 24.19
CA LEU A 537 7.50 18.46 23.38
C LEU A 537 8.87 18.93 22.86
N SER A 538 9.86 18.06 22.90
CA SER A 538 11.20 18.30 22.33
C SER A 538 11.19 18.23 20.80
N ALA A 539 10.27 18.95 20.15
CA ALA A 539 10.01 18.87 18.72
C ALA A 539 10.53 20.06 17.90
N LYS A 540 11.02 21.12 18.56
CA LYS A 540 11.39 22.39 17.91
C LYS A 540 12.36 22.23 16.75
N THR A 541 13.41 21.42 16.91
CA THR A 541 14.42 21.19 15.86
C THR A 541 13.78 20.54 14.64
N PHE A 542 12.96 19.51 14.81
CA PHE A 542 12.27 18.82 13.71
C PHE A 542 11.31 19.75 12.96
N VAL A 543 10.54 20.52 13.72
CA VAL A 543 9.61 21.49 13.15
C VAL A 543 10.37 22.58 12.40
N SER A 544 11.48 23.10 12.95
CA SER A 544 12.33 24.07 12.26
C SER A 544 12.88 23.52 10.95
N GLU A 545 13.38 22.28 10.93
CA GLU A 545 13.90 21.66 9.71
C GLU A 545 12.83 21.46 8.64
N VAL A 546 11.59 21.10 9.02
CA VAL A 546 10.51 20.84 8.07
C VAL A 546 9.83 22.12 7.60
N TYR A 547 9.63 23.09 8.49
CA TYR A 547 8.81 24.27 8.22
C TYR A 547 9.60 25.55 7.91
N SER A 548 10.91 25.61 8.20
CA SER A 548 11.75 26.79 7.93
C SER A 548 12.57 26.68 6.63
N ALA A 549 12.79 25.48 6.10
CA ALA A 549 13.72 25.22 4.98
C ALA A 549 13.23 25.66 3.58
N GLU A 550 11.98 26.13 3.43
CA GLU A 550 11.37 26.30 2.10
C GLU A 550 11.05 27.77 1.70
N VAL A 551 11.69 28.76 2.29
CA VAL A 551 11.50 30.16 1.84
C VAL A 551 12.17 30.41 0.47
N GLU A 552 13.04 29.51 0.00
CA GLU A 552 13.83 29.75 -1.23
C GLU A 552 13.28 29.08 -2.53
N GLN A 553 12.24 28.23 -2.49
CA GLN A 553 11.80 27.50 -3.71
C GLN A 553 10.52 28.00 -4.40
N ASP A 554 9.82 28.99 -3.87
CA ASP A 554 8.59 29.54 -4.49
C ASP A 554 8.83 30.33 -5.79
N GLY A 555 10.04 30.30 -6.37
CA GLY A 555 10.41 31.07 -7.55
C GLY A 555 10.93 30.28 -8.76
N ALA A 556 11.03 28.96 -8.72
CA ALA A 556 11.50 28.20 -9.87
C ALA A 556 10.36 27.83 -10.83
N PRO A 557 10.40 28.23 -12.11
CA PRO A 557 9.45 27.75 -13.10
C PRO A 557 9.69 26.24 -13.31
N GLY A 558 8.59 25.47 -13.37
CA GLY A 558 8.62 24.04 -13.58
C GLY A 558 9.61 23.67 -14.69
N ILE A 559 10.60 22.87 -14.35
CA ILE A 559 11.53 22.29 -15.31
C ILE A 559 10.70 21.28 -16.11
N GLY A 560 10.44 21.61 -17.37
CA GLY A 560 9.83 20.69 -18.32
C GLY A 560 10.74 19.47 -18.45
N VAL A 561 10.25 18.33 -18.02
CA VAL A 561 10.88 17.05 -18.28
C VAL A 561 10.83 16.85 -19.80
N ALA A 562 12.00 16.85 -20.45
CA ALA A 562 12.11 16.50 -21.86
C ALA A 562 11.53 15.10 -22.06
N THR A 563 10.53 14.99 -22.90
CA THR A 563 9.95 13.70 -23.28
C THR A 563 10.95 12.90 -24.10
N ILE A 564 10.98 11.59 -23.92
CA ILE A 564 11.87 10.65 -24.63
C ILE A 564 11.68 10.72 -26.16
N ASP A 565 10.62 11.35 -26.64
CA ASP A 565 10.34 11.53 -28.08
C ASP A 565 11.25 12.56 -28.80
N ASP A 566 12.00 13.39 -28.06
CA ASP A 566 12.89 14.39 -28.66
C ASP A 566 14.29 13.85 -29.02
N VAL A 567 14.62 12.59 -28.72
CA VAL A 567 15.95 12.00 -28.95
C VAL A 567 16.03 11.18 -30.26
N LEU A 568 14.92 10.88 -30.92
CA LEU A 568 14.89 10.02 -32.11
C LEU A 568 14.77 10.78 -33.46
N SER A 569 15.05 12.07 -33.50
CA SER A 569 15.03 12.85 -34.76
C SER A 569 16.38 13.42 -35.17
N VAL A 570 17.49 12.72 -34.96
CA VAL A 570 18.78 13.04 -35.62
C VAL A 570 19.44 11.77 -36.09
N GLU A 571 19.34 11.54 -37.43
CA GLU A 571 19.99 10.58 -38.33
C GLU A 571 19.83 9.08 -38.07
#